data_79eb9503fb2745e0c2e5ee4bd8f6d5ce
#
_entry.id   79eb9503fb2745e0c2e5ee4bd8f6d5ce
#
_cell.length_a   1.000
_cell.length_b   1.000
_cell.length_c   1.000
_cell.angle_alpha   90.00
_cell.angle_beta   90.00
_cell.angle_gamma   90.00
#
_symmetry.space_group_name_H-M   'P 1'
#
loop_
_entity.id
_entity.type
_entity.pdbx_description
1 polymer ?
#
loop_
_entity_poly.entity_id
_entity_poly.type
_entity_poly.pdbx_seq_one_letter_code
_entity_poly.pdbx_strand_id
1 'polypeptide(L)'
;EMQRSLVGSEMCIRDRGVLEDGAAENLAQIMETVGDVSDGSFKLAFDPTLVRGMGYYTGTIFEVSMEGFGGSVAGGGRYDKMIGKFTGMDTPACGFSIGFERIVTILLDNGFTVPGGNEKEAWLFEKGMSSEKLASMMKEAMTARKEGKIVLVAQMNKNKKFQKEQLTKEGYTDFVEFYKNPIEKQ
;
A
#
# COMPACT_ATOMS: atom_id res chain seq x y z
N GLU A 1 16.11 -4.17 -23.93
CA GLU A 1 15.56 -4.79 -25.18
C GLU A 1 14.31 -5.56 -24.81
N MET A 2 13.16 -4.93 -24.97
CA MET A 2 11.87 -5.52 -24.61
C MET A 2 11.33 -6.26 -25.86
N GLN A 3 11.49 -7.58 -25.86
CA GLN A 3 10.93 -8.40 -26.93
C GLN A 3 9.40 -8.35 -26.85
N ARG A 4 8.76 -7.90 -27.92
CA ARG A 4 7.31 -7.99 -28.15
C ARG A 4 6.93 -9.47 -28.21
N SER A 5 6.51 -10.04 -27.10
CA SER A 5 6.10 -11.45 -27.01
C SER A 5 4.59 -11.65 -27.14
N LEU A 6 3.82 -10.62 -27.56
CA LEU A 6 2.38 -10.75 -27.72
C LEU A 6 1.98 -11.62 -28.93
N VAL A 7 2.73 -11.56 -30.03
CA VAL A 7 2.44 -12.37 -31.24
C VAL A 7 2.68 -13.87 -31.01
N GLY A 8 3.62 -14.22 -30.18
CA GLY A 8 3.87 -15.63 -29.81
C GLY A 8 2.83 -16.20 -28.84
N SER A 9 2.17 -15.35 -28.02
CA SER A 9 1.15 -15.80 -27.06
C SER A 9 -0.19 -16.06 -27.70
N GLU A 10 -0.63 -15.30 -28.70
CA GLU A 10 -1.89 -15.57 -29.43
C GLU A 10 -1.84 -16.94 -30.14
N MET A 11 -0.75 -17.26 -30.82
CA MET A 11 -0.58 -18.53 -31.52
C MET A 11 -0.52 -19.69 -30.52
N CYS A 12 0.15 -19.54 -29.37
CA CYS A 12 0.19 -20.55 -28.31
C CYS A 12 -1.16 -20.77 -27.64
N ILE A 13 -2.01 -19.77 -27.54
CA ILE A 13 -3.35 -19.87 -26.93
C ILE A 13 -4.29 -20.63 -27.85
N ARG A 14 -4.28 -20.32 -29.17
CA ARG A 14 -5.13 -20.97 -30.18
C ARG A 14 -4.77 -22.42 -30.47
N ASP A 15 -3.47 -22.75 -30.53
CA ASP A 15 -2.99 -24.07 -30.95
C ASP A 15 -3.16 -25.19 -29.91
N ARG A 16 -3.46 -24.87 -28.66
CA ARG A 16 -3.47 -25.90 -27.61
C ARG A 16 -4.80 -26.62 -27.38
N GLY A 17 -5.90 -26.17 -27.98
CA GLY A 17 -7.21 -26.82 -27.84
C GLY A 17 -7.69 -27.03 -26.40
N VAL A 18 -7.12 -26.26 -25.45
CA VAL A 18 -7.35 -26.42 -24.01
C VAL A 18 -8.45 -25.47 -23.50
N LEU A 19 -8.77 -24.44 -24.27
CA LEU A 19 -9.74 -23.44 -23.90
C LEU A 19 -11.08 -23.66 -24.61
N GLU A 20 -12.17 -23.35 -23.91
CA GLU A 20 -13.53 -23.32 -24.50
C GLU A 20 -13.62 -22.31 -25.66
N ASP A 21 -14.53 -22.55 -26.59
CA ASP A 21 -14.75 -21.65 -27.71
C ASP A 21 -15.01 -20.21 -27.25
N GLY A 22 -14.26 -19.24 -27.79
CA GLY A 22 -14.35 -17.83 -27.46
C GLY A 22 -13.54 -17.40 -26.22
N ALA A 23 -13.04 -18.31 -25.39
CA ALA A 23 -12.24 -17.98 -24.23
C ALA A 23 -10.82 -17.49 -24.61
N ALA A 24 -10.26 -18.09 -25.68
CA ALA A 24 -8.95 -17.69 -26.21
C ALA A 24 -8.98 -16.27 -26.78
N GLU A 25 -10.01 -15.96 -27.56
CA GLU A 25 -10.21 -14.65 -28.17
C GLU A 25 -10.44 -13.57 -27.12
N ASN A 26 -11.24 -13.85 -26.09
CA ASN A 26 -11.48 -12.94 -24.98
C ASN A 26 -10.19 -12.65 -24.20
N LEU A 27 -9.41 -13.69 -23.89
CA LEU A 27 -8.14 -13.52 -23.18
C LEU A 27 -7.12 -12.75 -24.03
N ALA A 28 -7.03 -13.03 -25.32
CA ALA A 28 -6.15 -12.29 -26.23
C ALA A 28 -6.53 -10.81 -26.28
N GLN A 29 -7.81 -10.49 -26.39
CA GLN A 29 -8.30 -9.11 -26.37
C GLN A 29 -7.97 -8.39 -25.07
N ILE A 30 -8.13 -9.06 -23.92
CA ILE A 30 -7.77 -8.49 -22.60
C ILE A 30 -6.27 -8.20 -22.57
N MET A 31 -5.42 -9.16 -22.97
CA MET A 31 -3.97 -8.98 -22.96
C MET A 31 -3.49 -7.88 -23.91
N GLU A 32 -4.08 -7.78 -25.10
CA GLU A 32 -3.80 -6.73 -26.06
C GLU A 32 -4.17 -5.35 -25.47
N THR A 33 -5.41 -5.20 -24.98
CA THR A 33 -5.90 -3.94 -24.42
C THR A 33 -5.05 -3.49 -23.20
N VAL A 34 -4.72 -4.40 -22.32
CA VAL A 34 -3.87 -4.10 -21.14
C VAL A 34 -2.45 -3.78 -21.57
N GLY A 35 -1.93 -4.47 -22.58
CA GLY A 35 -0.62 -4.20 -23.17
C GLY A 35 -0.52 -2.81 -23.80
N ASP A 36 -1.57 -2.39 -24.52
CA ASP A 36 -1.63 -1.07 -25.15
C ASP A 36 -1.73 0.08 -24.13
N VAL A 37 -2.43 -0.17 -23.01
CA VAL A 37 -2.53 0.82 -21.93
C VAL A 37 -1.28 0.85 -21.05
N SER A 38 -0.49 -0.23 -21.05
CA SER A 38 0.76 -0.31 -20.31
C SER A 38 1.81 0.63 -20.89
N ASP A 39 2.40 1.44 -20.05
CA ASP A 39 3.56 2.28 -20.39
C ASP A 39 4.91 1.52 -20.34
N GLY A 40 4.85 0.18 -20.26
CA GLY A 40 6.00 -0.68 -20.11
C GLY A 40 6.45 -0.90 -18.65
N SER A 41 5.68 -0.39 -17.69
CA SER A 41 5.95 -0.55 -16.26
C SER A 41 5.81 -2.00 -15.77
N PHE A 42 5.10 -2.84 -16.52
CA PHE A 42 4.94 -4.26 -16.21
C PHE A 42 4.93 -5.14 -17.47
N LYS A 43 5.11 -6.43 -17.26
CA LYS A 43 5.06 -7.45 -18.32
C LYS A 43 3.83 -8.30 -18.15
N LEU A 44 3.20 -8.65 -19.26
CA LEU A 44 2.10 -9.61 -19.30
C LEU A 44 2.64 -10.98 -19.74
N ALA A 45 2.17 -12.03 -19.10
CA ALA A 45 2.47 -13.40 -19.48
C ALA A 45 1.19 -14.26 -19.38
N PHE A 46 1.00 -15.14 -20.36
CA PHE A 46 -0.03 -16.16 -20.27
C PHE A 46 0.53 -17.36 -19.50
N ASP A 47 -0.16 -17.75 -18.43
CA ASP A 47 0.18 -18.94 -17.65
C ASP A 47 -1.03 -19.87 -17.56
N PRO A 48 -1.04 -20.98 -18.33
CA PRO A 48 -2.14 -21.95 -18.31
C PRO A 48 -2.18 -22.76 -17.00
N THR A 49 -1.18 -22.67 -16.15
CA THR A 49 -1.11 -23.39 -14.87
C THR A 49 -1.60 -22.56 -13.71
N LEU A 50 -1.95 -21.29 -13.94
CA LEU A 50 -2.43 -20.40 -12.89
C LEU A 50 -3.74 -20.91 -12.29
N VAL A 51 -3.73 -21.19 -11.00
CA VAL A 51 -4.88 -21.64 -10.23
C VAL A 51 -5.08 -20.72 -9.03
N ARG A 52 -6.30 -20.26 -8.82
CA ARG A 52 -6.70 -19.51 -7.62
C ARG A 52 -7.50 -20.39 -6.68
N GLY A 53 -7.21 -20.32 -5.38
CA GLY A 53 -7.82 -21.18 -4.36
C GLY A 53 -9.33 -20.96 -4.10
N MET A 54 -9.99 -20.07 -4.86
CA MET A 54 -11.39 -19.71 -4.67
C MET A 54 -12.23 -20.13 -5.89
N GLY A 55 -13.19 -21.03 -5.68
CA GLY A 55 -14.05 -21.61 -6.75
C GLY A 55 -15.19 -20.71 -7.22
N TYR A 56 -15.15 -19.40 -7.00
CA TYR A 56 -16.20 -18.47 -7.41
C TYR A 56 -15.94 -17.75 -8.74
N TYR A 57 -14.75 -17.89 -9.29
CA TYR A 57 -14.43 -17.26 -10.58
C TYR A 57 -15.20 -17.90 -11.73
N THR A 58 -15.65 -17.06 -12.65
CA THR A 58 -16.45 -17.45 -13.81
C THR A 58 -15.81 -17.08 -15.15
N GLY A 59 -14.59 -16.58 -15.13
CA GLY A 59 -13.85 -16.16 -16.32
C GLY A 59 -12.37 -15.96 -16.02
N THR A 60 -11.75 -15.05 -16.74
CA THR A 60 -10.31 -14.77 -16.65
C THR A 60 -9.89 -14.47 -15.20
N ILE A 61 -8.81 -15.10 -14.78
CA ILE A 61 -8.12 -14.85 -13.52
C ILE A 61 -6.73 -14.30 -13.79
N PHE A 62 -6.18 -13.55 -12.84
CA PHE A 62 -4.83 -13.02 -12.95
C PHE A 62 -4.12 -12.96 -11.61
N GLU A 63 -2.81 -12.94 -11.65
CA GLU A 63 -1.93 -12.67 -10.52
C GLU A 63 -0.90 -11.61 -10.88
N VAL A 64 -0.45 -10.88 -9.88
CA VAL A 64 0.65 -9.93 -9.97
C VAL A 64 1.81 -10.45 -9.13
N SER A 65 2.96 -10.64 -9.76
CA SER A 65 4.22 -10.98 -9.09
C SER A 65 5.17 -9.79 -9.14
N MET A 66 6.01 -9.66 -8.14
CA MET A 66 7.09 -8.68 -8.10
C MET A 66 8.43 -9.40 -8.17
N GLU A 67 9.37 -8.80 -8.91
CA GLU A 67 10.73 -9.32 -9.00
C GLU A 67 11.39 -9.35 -7.61
N GLY A 68 12.09 -10.44 -7.31
CA GLY A 68 12.72 -10.64 -6.00
C GLY A 68 11.79 -11.17 -4.90
N PHE A 69 10.49 -11.33 -5.17
CA PHE A 69 9.55 -11.90 -4.23
C PHE A 69 8.98 -13.24 -4.74
N GLY A 70 9.11 -14.29 -3.96
CA GLY A 70 8.76 -15.67 -4.36
C GLY A 70 7.26 -15.98 -4.41
N GLY A 71 6.39 -14.99 -4.44
CA GLY A 71 4.95 -15.19 -4.44
C GLY A 71 4.16 -14.06 -5.06
N SER A 72 2.84 -14.26 -5.18
CA SER A 72 1.91 -13.24 -5.68
C SER A 72 1.72 -12.11 -4.67
N VAL A 73 1.76 -10.87 -5.13
CA VAL A 73 1.50 -9.67 -4.31
C VAL A 73 0.07 -9.14 -4.50
N ALA A 74 -0.59 -9.48 -5.59
CA ALA A 74 -1.99 -9.17 -5.83
C ALA A 74 -2.60 -10.21 -6.78
N GLY A 75 -3.90 -10.22 -6.88
CA GLY A 75 -4.57 -11.02 -7.88
C GLY A 75 -6.08 -11.00 -7.76
N GLY A 76 -6.72 -11.43 -8.81
CA GLY A 76 -8.16 -11.36 -8.94
C GLY A 76 -8.70 -12.09 -10.16
N GLY A 77 -9.87 -11.70 -10.60
CA GLY A 77 -10.51 -12.24 -11.77
C GLY A 77 -11.99 -11.85 -11.88
N ARG A 78 -12.66 -12.45 -12.84
CA ARG A 78 -14.10 -12.28 -13.09
C ARG A 78 -14.93 -13.26 -12.26
N TYR A 79 -16.02 -12.79 -11.63
CA TYR A 79 -16.86 -13.58 -10.72
C TYR A 79 -18.35 -13.19 -10.80
N ASP A 80 -18.96 -13.28 -11.97
CA ASP A 80 -20.32 -12.80 -12.27
C ASP A 80 -21.40 -13.35 -11.33
N LYS A 81 -21.27 -14.63 -10.92
CA LYS A 81 -22.30 -15.29 -10.10
C LYS A 81 -22.22 -14.96 -8.62
N MET A 82 -21.14 -14.36 -8.16
CA MET A 82 -20.98 -14.10 -6.72
C MET A 82 -21.89 -12.96 -6.27
N ILE A 83 -21.97 -11.89 -7.03
CA ILE A 83 -22.82 -10.73 -6.71
C ILE A 83 -24.28 -11.12 -6.75
N GLY A 84 -24.70 -11.92 -7.72
CA GLY A 84 -26.08 -12.40 -7.85
C GLY A 84 -26.59 -13.16 -6.62
N LYS A 85 -25.72 -13.85 -5.89
CA LYS A 85 -26.10 -14.51 -4.63
C LYS A 85 -26.57 -13.55 -3.54
N PHE A 86 -26.10 -12.31 -3.56
CA PHE A 86 -26.47 -11.28 -2.59
C PHE A 86 -27.60 -10.38 -3.07
N THR A 87 -27.65 -10.11 -4.38
CA THR A 87 -28.61 -9.17 -4.96
C THR A 87 -29.83 -9.83 -5.57
N GLY A 88 -29.80 -11.15 -5.80
CA GLY A 88 -30.85 -11.89 -6.50
C GLY A 88 -30.89 -11.64 -8.02
N MET A 89 -29.94 -10.89 -8.58
CA MET A 89 -29.84 -10.57 -10.00
C MET A 89 -28.46 -10.94 -10.54
N ASP A 90 -28.40 -11.53 -11.73
CA ASP A 90 -27.14 -11.79 -12.41
C ASP A 90 -26.42 -10.46 -12.71
N THR A 91 -25.29 -10.26 -12.05
CA THR A 91 -24.50 -9.03 -12.15
C THR A 91 -23.07 -9.38 -12.52
N PRO A 92 -22.61 -9.05 -13.74
CA PRO A 92 -21.21 -9.22 -14.11
C PRO A 92 -20.31 -8.43 -13.17
N ALA A 93 -19.27 -9.07 -12.66
CA ALA A 93 -18.34 -8.45 -11.75
C ALA A 93 -16.92 -8.98 -11.93
N CYS A 94 -15.96 -8.10 -11.73
CA CYS A 94 -14.55 -8.45 -11.60
C CYS A 94 -13.95 -7.65 -10.45
N GLY A 95 -12.87 -8.15 -9.92
CA GLY A 95 -12.16 -7.46 -8.85
C GLY A 95 -10.86 -8.17 -8.49
N PHE A 96 -10.15 -7.56 -7.57
CA PHE A 96 -8.86 -8.05 -7.12
C PHE A 96 -8.60 -7.70 -5.66
N SER A 97 -7.65 -8.38 -5.08
CA SER A 97 -7.10 -8.08 -3.76
C SER A 97 -5.60 -7.81 -3.85
N ILE A 98 -5.13 -6.94 -2.99
CA ILE A 98 -3.71 -6.60 -2.86
C ILE A 98 -3.22 -7.16 -1.53
N GLY A 99 -2.09 -7.86 -1.55
CA GLY A 99 -1.40 -8.30 -0.35
C GLY A 99 -0.64 -7.14 0.29
N PHE A 100 -1.34 -6.28 1.02
CA PHE A 100 -0.79 -5.06 1.60
C PHE A 100 0.50 -5.31 2.39
N GLU A 101 0.47 -6.26 3.31
CA GLU A 101 1.63 -6.59 4.15
C GLU A 101 2.83 -7.08 3.32
N ARG A 102 2.57 -7.84 2.25
CA ARG A 102 3.63 -8.30 1.34
C ARG A 102 4.30 -7.14 0.63
N ILE A 103 3.52 -6.19 0.12
CA ILE A 103 4.05 -5.00 -0.54
C ILE A 103 4.85 -4.14 0.44
N VAL A 104 4.32 -3.92 1.66
CA VAL A 104 5.04 -3.18 2.70
C VAL A 104 6.37 -3.86 3.05
N THR A 105 6.38 -5.18 3.21
CA THR A 105 7.62 -5.93 3.46
C THR A 105 8.64 -5.74 2.34
N ILE A 106 8.22 -5.89 1.08
CA ILE A 106 9.10 -5.69 -0.08
C ILE A 106 9.67 -4.27 -0.12
N LEU A 107 8.84 -3.27 0.15
CA LEU A 107 9.26 -1.86 0.18
C LEU A 107 10.30 -1.62 1.28
N LEU A 108 10.07 -2.14 2.48
CA LEU A 108 11.00 -2.02 3.60
C LEU A 108 12.33 -2.72 3.33
N ASP A 109 12.30 -3.94 2.78
CA ASP A 109 13.49 -4.72 2.43
C ASP A 109 14.32 -3.99 1.35
N ASN A 110 13.67 -3.28 0.45
CA ASN A 110 14.31 -2.43 -0.56
C ASN A 110 14.70 -1.04 -0.06
N GLY A 111 14.57 -0.75 1.24
CA GLY A 111 14.94 0.54 1.83
C GLY A 111 14.06 1.71 1.38
N PHE A 112 12.81 1.44 0.96
CA PHE A 112 11.89 2.48 0.56
C PHE A 112 11.56 3.38 1.75
N THR A 113 11.71 4.68 1.54
CA THR A 113 11.27 5.73 2.46
C THR A 113 10.18 6.55 1.79
N VAL A 114 9.13 6.89 2.55
CA VAL A 114 8.04 7.72 2.00
C VAL A 114 8.61 9.07 1.56
N PRO A 115 8.53 9.42 0.27
CA PRO A 115 9.02 10.71 -0.20
C PRO A 115 8.26 11.86 0.46
N GLY A 116 8.99 12.89 0.92
CA GLY A 116 8.39 14.05 1.58
C GLY A 116 7.78 13.72 2.93
N GLY A 117 8.38 12.79 3.67
CA GLY A 117 8.02 12.55 5.06
C GLY A 117 8.00 13.88 5.81
N ASN A 118 6.81 14.32 6.25
CA ASN A 118 6.64 15.55 7.00
C ASN A 118 7.57 15.53 8.21
N GLU A 119 8.16 16.67 8.53
CA GLU A 119 8.98 16.82 9.73
C GLU A 119 8.23 16.28 10.96
N LYS A 120 8.86 15.36 11.68
CA LYS A 120 8.29 14.76 12.88
C LYS A 120 8.88 15.43 14.11
N GLU A 121 8.05 16.16 14.82
CA GLU A 121 8.42 16.83 16.08
C GLU A 121 7.75 16.15 17.26
N ALA A 122 8.49 15.93 18.34
CA ALA A 122 7.94 15.48 19.61
C ALA A 122 7.93 16.63 20.62
N TRP A 123 6.75 17.05 21.04
CA TRP A 123 6.53 18.10 22.02
C TRP A 123 6.30 17.46 23.38
N LEU A 124 7.29 17.61 24.26
CA LEU A 124 7.32 16.98 25.56
C LEU A 124 6.97 17.99 26.65
N PHE A 125 5.94 17.72 27.44
CA PHE A 125 5.53 18.62 28.50
C PHE A 125 5.74 18.04 29.89
N GLU A 126 6.07 18.90 30.85
CA GLU A 126 6.31 18.53 32.25
C GLU A 126 4.99 18.16 32.94
N LYS A 127 5.01 17.12 33.77
CA LYS A 127 3.86 16.69 34.56
C LYS A 127 3.37 17.80 35.50
N GLY A 128 2.04 18.06 35.48
CA GLY A 128 1.38 19.05 36.32
C GLY A 128 1.55 20.50 35.83
N MET A 129 1.73 20.69 34.53
CA MET A 129 1.60 21.99 33.88
C MET A 129 0.17 22.51 34.03
N SER A 130 -0.02 23.85 34.14
CA SER A 130 -1.35 24.43 34.27
C SER A 130 -2.20 24.18 33.02
N SER A 131 -3.51 24.12 33.21
CA SER A 131 -4.46 23.91 32.09
C SER A 131 -4.35 24.98 31.01
N GLU A 132 -4.06 26.22 31.37
CA GLU A 132 -3.88 27.32 30.42
C GLU A 132 -2.65 27.12 29.52
N LYS A 133 -1.51 26.73 30.12
CA LYS A 133 -0.27 26.42 29.37
C LYS A 133 -0.43 25.21 28.48
N LEU A 134 -1.11 24.16 28.96
CA LEU A 134 -1.44 22.98 28.14
C LEU A 134 -2.33 23.37 26.95
N ALA A 135 -3.34 24.20 27.18
CA ALA A 135 -4.23 24.65 26.11
C ALA A 135 -3.49 25.48 25.06
N SER A 136 -2.57 26.36 25.48
CA SER A 136 -1.73 27.12 24.55
C SER A 136 -0.87 26.21 23.70
N MET A 137 -0.13 25.30 24.33
CA MET A 137 0.71 24.32 23.65
C MET A 137 -0.10 23.47 22.66
N MET A 138 -1.29 23.02 23.04
CA MET A 138 -2.16 22.24 22.17
C MET A 138 -2.64 23.02 20.96
N LYS A 139 -2.95 24.32 21.13
CA LYS A 139 -3.31 25.21 20.00
C LYS A 139 -2.14 25.37 19.04
N GLU A 140 -0.94 25.57 19.54
CA GLU A 140 0.28 25.65 18.73
C GLU A 140 0.54 24.34 17.98
N ALA A 141 0.40 23.18 18.65
CA ALA A 141 0.52 21.87 18.01
C ALA A 141 -0.53 21.65 16.91
N MET A 142 -1.76 22.12 17.11
CA MET A 142 -2.80 22.08 16.08
C MET A 142 -2.44 22.95 14.87
N THR A 143 -1.84 24.09 15.08
CA THR A 143 -1.38 24.98 13.99
C THR A 143 -0.24 24.31 13.21
N ALA A 144 0.77 23.79 13.87
CA ALA A 144 1.87 23.08 13.23
C ALA A 144 1.39 21.87 12.41
N ARG A 145 0.39 21.13 12.92
CA ARG A 145 -0.22 20.01 12.17
C ARG A 145 -0.97 20.47 10.91
N LYS A 146 -1.64 21.64 10.97
CA LYS A 146 -2.29 22.24 9.79
C LYS A 146 -1.28 22.68 8.73
N GLU A 147 -0.08 23.04 9.14
CA GLU A 147 1.05 23.38 8.26
C GLU A 147 1.76 22.13 7.70
N GLY A 148 1.26 20.92 8.02
CA GLY A 148 1.74 19.66 7.47
C GLY A 148 2.78 18.94 8.32
N LYS A 149 3.13 19.44 9.52
CA LYS A 149 4.04 18.75 10.43
C LYS A 149 3.36 17.60 11.15
N ILE A 150 4.12 16.55 11.46
CA ILE A 150 3.67 15.49 12.35
C ILE A 150 4.12 15.82 13.77
N VAL A 151 3.21 16.27 14.61
CA VAL A 151 3.52 16.67 15.99
C VAL A 151 2.94 15.66 16.98
N LEU A 152 3.81 14.96 17.71
CA LEU A 152 3.45 14.17 18.88
C LEU A 152 3.48 15.07 20.12
N VAL A 153 2.41 15.08 20.88
CA VAL A 153 2.39 15.72 22.20
C VAL A 153 2.38 14.63 23.27
N ALA A 154 3.40 14.59 24.14
CA ALA A 154 3.53 13.58 25.16
C ALA A 154 4.06 14.17 26.47
N GLN A 155 3.67 13.56 27.59
CA GLN A 155 4.22 13.92 28.90
C GLN A 155 5.67 13.42 29.03
N MET A 156 6.53 14.24 29.62
CA MET A 156 7.91 13.88 29.94
C MET A 156 7.97 12.69 30.90
N ASN A 157 8.76 11.70 30.56
CA ASN A 157 9.11 10.60 31.43
C ASN A 157 10.21 11.00 32.41
N LYS A 158 10.34 10.26 33.53
CA LYS A 158 11.46 10.47 34.48
C LYS A 158 12.81 10.34 33.77
N ASN A 159 12.96 9.40 32.86
CA ASN A 159 14.13 9.25 32.00
C ASN A 159 13.88 9.85 30.62
N LYS A 160 14.06 11.16 30.51
CA LYS A 160 13.88 11.91 29.24
C LYS A 160 14.82 11.43 28.13
N LYS A 161 16.05 11.07 28.49
CA LYS A 161 17.03 10.61 27.51
C LYS A 161 16.53 9.34 26.80
N PHE A 162 16.12 8.36 27.57
CA PHE A 162 15.55 7.13 27.03
C PHE A 162 14.28 7.39 26.19
N GLN A 163 13.40 8.28 26.67
CA GLN A 163 12.19 8.66 25.91
C GLN A 163 12.54 9.25 24.55
N LYS A 164 13.49 10.18 24.49
CA LYS A 164 13.96 10.77 23.23
C LYS A 164 14.61 9.73 22.32
N GLU A 165 15.43 8.84 22.85
CA GLU A 165 16.04 7.75 22.08
C GLU A 165 14.98 6.82 21.43
N GLN A 166 13.91 6.50 22.15
CA GLN A 166 12.80 5.71 21.56
C GLN A 166 12.07 6.49 20.46
N LEU A 167 11.74 7.75 20.72
CA LEU A 167 11.06 8.59 19.73
C LEU A 167 11.93 8.83 18.48
N THR A 168 13.26 8.93 18.64
CA THR A 168 14.18 9.02 17.51
C THR A 168 14.12 7.75 16.64
N LYS A 169 14.01 6.56 17.25
CA LYS A 169 13.82 5.31 16.50
C LYS A 169 12.47 5.27 15.73
N GLU A 170 11.47 6.00 16.23
CA GLU A 170 10.17 6.17 15.58
C GLU A 170 10.18 7.27 14.50
N GLY A 171 11.35 7.92 14.32
CA GLY A 171 11.58 8.90 13.25
C GLY A 171 11.29 10.35 13.67
N TYR A 172 11.14 10.65 14.95
CA TYR A 172 11.08 12.03 15.44
C TYR A 172 12.49 12.62 15.52
N THR A 173 12.71 13.73 14.79
CA THR A 173 14.02 14.39 14.70
C THR A 173 14.13 15.60 15.62
N ASP A 174 13.00 16.25 15.88
CA ASP A 174 12.96 17.48 16.65
C ASP A 174 12.18 17.31 17.95
N PHE A 175 12.72 17.90 19.03
CA PHE A 175 12.17 17.80 20.37
C PHE A 175 11.95 19.19 20.95
N VAL A 176 10.69 19.55 21.21
CA VAL A 176 10.30 20.79 21.90
C VAL A 176 9.90 20.44 23.34
N GLU A 177 10.50 21.09 24.31
CA GLU A 177 10.24 20.83 25.72
C GLU A 177 9.50 22.00 26.39
N PHE A 178 8.39 21.69 27.04
CA PHE A 178 7.54 22.64 27.76
C PHE A 178 7.62 22.38 29.25
N TYR A 179 8.03 23.40 30.01
CA TYR A 179 8.20 23.33 31.46
C TYR A 179 7.16 24.17 32.19
N LYS A 180 6.86 23.79 33.45
CA LYS A 180 5.96 24.55 34.32
C LYS A 180 6.42 26.00 34.52
N ASN A 181 7.70 26.14 34.77
CA ASN A 181 8.35 27.45 34.98
C ASN A 181 9.32 27.71 33.83
N PRO A 182 9.43 28.96 33.35
CA PRO A 182 10.48 29.30 32.41
C PRO A 182 11.84 28.88 32.95
N ILE A 183 12.63 28.19 32.15
CA ILE A 183 14.02 27.94 32.49
C ILE A 183 14.72 29.28 32.39
N GLU A 184 15.06 29.90 33.49
CA GLU A 184 15.98 31.02 33.48
C GLU A 184 17.29 30.56 32.85
N LYS A 185 17.60 31.06 31.66
CA LYS A 185 18.90 30.85 31.03
C LYS A 185 19.93 31.56 31.90
N GLN A 186 20.73 30.81 32.67
CA GLN A 186 21.99 31.28 33.24
C GLN A 186 23.03 31.47 32.14
#